data_7352ca988d9d540fafc7e25b18de1f1c
#
_entry.id   7352ca988d9d540fafc7e25b18de1f1c
#
_cell.length_a   1.000
_cell.length_b   1.000
_cell.length_c   1.000
_cell.angle_alpha   90.00
_cell.angle_beta   90.00
_cell.angle_gamma   90.00
#
_symmetry.space_group_name_H-M   'P 1'
#
loop_
_entity.id
_entity.type
_entity.pdbx_description
1 polymer ?
#
loop_
_entity_poly.entity_id
_entity_poly.type
_entity_poly.pdbx_seq_one_letter_code
_entity_poly.pdbx_strand_id
1 'polypeptide(L)'
;MKRYLAVAVVLITLCGSGHAVASRNVSLQKARRGVAQAPADYYPPRGDGWRRKRPEQVGMDSALLEQAVRFARTKESRIPRDFSTQVETFGALLGPLPKERGETNGMVIRRGYVVAEWGDTRRPDPTYSVAKSFLSIILGLTVDRGMIKDVHDPVRKYIDDGGYASPHNAKITWQHHAQQTSEWEGAMWGKSHDFLGVEGFGKGRREPRTLQEPGTFYEYNDVRINRMALSLLRVWRKPLPEVLKQEIMDQIGASGAWRYHGYFNSDAVIDNRRMASVSGGTRWGGGLWINTRDEARFGYLILRKGRWRNKQIVSEQWIQMATRPSAAKPDYGYLWWLNTGRKAWPSAPETSFAALGYGSNTIWIDPEHDLVIVWRWHQGSPDELIKRILAAIKPTEASR
;
A
#
# COMPACT_ATOMS: atom_id res chain seq x y z
N MET A 1 -43.86 -52.48 4.95
CA MET A 1 -45.30 -52.28 5.26
C MET A 1 -45.62 -50.82 5.07
N LYS A 2 -46.56 -50.60 4.19
CA LYS A 2 -47.03 -49.29 3.67
C LYS A 2 -47.87 -48.57 4.75
N ARG A 3 -47.86 -47.25 4.81
CA ARG A 3 -49.05 -46.44 5.08
C ARG A 3 -48.86 -45.03 4.51
N TYR A 4 -49.62 -44.76 3.45
CA TYR A 4 -49.93 -43.44 2.90
C TYR A 4 -51.02 -42.79 3.74
N LEU A 5 -50.95 -41.49 3.95
CA LEU A 5 -52.11 -40.70 4.39
C LEU A 5 -52.29 -39.54 3.39
N ALA A 6 -53.42 -39.59 2.72
CA ALA A 6 -53.94 -38.54 1.87
C ALA A 6 -54.76 -37.58 2.74
N VAL A 7 -54.67 -36.26 2.46
CA VAL A 7 -55.61 -35.25 3.02
C VAL A 7 -56.25 -34.49 1.86
N ALA A 8 -57.60 -34.50 1.93
CA ALA A 8 -58.53 -34.05 0.95
C ALA A 8 -58.63 -32.52 0.88
N VAL A 9 -58.88 -32.04 -0.37
CA VAL A 9 -59.28 -30.63 -0.68
C VAL A 9 -60.79 -30.56 -0.46
N VAL A 10 -61.23 -29.53 0.30
CA VAL A 10 -62.65 -29.10 0.35
C VAL A 10 -62.80 -27.75 -0.33
N LEU A 11 -63.48 -27.74 -1.45
CA LEU A 11 -63.99 -26.57 -2.13
C LEU A 11 -65.30 -26.13 -1.48
N ILE A 12 -65.41 -24.92 -1.02
CA ILE A 12 -66.67 -24.26 -0.70
C ILE A 12 -66.88 -23.10 -1.64
N THR A 13 -67.84 -23.25 -2.54
CA THR A 13 -68.44 -22.20 -3.36
C THR A 13 -69.54 -21.51 -2.60
N LEU A 14 -69.49 -20.19 -2.42
CA LEU A 14 -70.62 -19.35 -1.98
C LEU A 14 -70.81 -18.20 -2.96
N CYS A 15 -71.92 -18.24 -3.70
CA CYS A 15 -72.46 -17.13 -4.42
C CYS A 15 -73.09 -16.09 -3.47
N GLY A 16 -72.91 -14.82 -3.69
CA GLY A 16 -73.53 -13.71 -2.96
C GLY A 16 -73.35 -12.36 -3.68
N SER A 17 -74.34 -12.07 -4.44
CA SER A 17 -74.88 -10.78 -4.95
C SER A 17 -74.18 -9.45 -4.62
N GLY A 18 -74.05 -8.68 -5.65
CA GLY A 18 -73.34 -7.41 -5.79
C GLY A 18 -73.90 -6.20 -5.02
N HIS A 19 -73.00 -5.28 -4.77
CA HIS A 19 -73.26 -3.85 -4.69
C HIS A 19 -72.03 -3.13 -5.25
N ALA A 20 -72.24 -2.39 -6.34
CA ALA A 20 -71.22 -1.56 -6.91
C ALA A 20 -70.98 -0.34 -6.04
N VAL A 21 -69.84 -0.27 -5.39
CA VAL A 21 -69.29 0.96 -4.78
C VAL A 21 -68.16 1.46 -5.64
N ALA A 22 -68.38 2.60 -6.23
CA ALA A 22 -67.40 3.32 -7.05
C ALA A 22 -66.21 3.77 -6.15
N SER A 23 -65.12 3.04 -6.16
CA SER A 23 -63.88 3.44 -5.49
C SER A 23 -63.10 4.39 -6.43
N ARG A 24 -63.06 5.68 -6.07
CA ARG A 24 -62.13 6.64 -6.64
C ARG A 24 -60.68 6.19 -6.36
N ASN A 25 -60.02 5.66 -7.37
CA ASN A 25 -58.57 5.42 -7.34
C ASN A 25 -57.84 6.78 -7.30
N VAL A 26 -57.52 7.24 -6.10
CA VAL A 26 -56.51 8.28 -5.93
C VAL A 26 -55.15 7.64 -6.13
N SER A 27 -54.60 7.78 -7.30
CA SER A 27 -53.24 7.38 -7.64
C SER A 27 -52.24 8.19 -6.81
N LEU A 28 -51.76 7.64 -5.70
CA LEU A 28 -50.62 8.14 -4.97
C LEU A 28 -49.36 7.81 -5.78
N GLN A 29 -49.05 8.62 -6.77
CA GLN A 29 -47.67 8.70 -7.30
C GLN A 29 -46.77 9.26 -6.21
N LYS A 30 -46.25 8.38 -5.34
CA LYS A 30 -45.08 8.70 -4.52
C LYS A 30 -43.96 9.09 -5.46
N ALA A 31 -43.69 10.38 -5.55
CA ALA A 31 -42.46 10.89 -6.15
C ALA A 31 -41.28 10.18 -5.47
N ARG A 32 -40.69 9.17 -6.12
CA ARG A 32 -39.37 8.67 -5.81
C ARG A 32 -38.40 9.83 -6.01
N ARG A 33 -38.10 10.58 -4.95
CA ARG A 33 -36.94 11.45 -4.93
C ARG A 33 -35.77 10.54 -5.30
N GLY A 34 -35.26 10.69 -6.51
CA GLY A 34 -34.05 10.02 -6.96
C GLY A 34 -32.96 10.33 -5.94
N VAL A 35 -32.51 9.32 -5.24
CA VAL A 35 -31.26 9.42 -4.48
C VAL A 35 -30.22 9.81 -5.52
N ALA A 36 -29.70 11.04 -5.43
CA ALA A 36 -28.67 11.52 -6.31
C ALA A 36 -27.53 10.50 -6.26
N GLN A 37 -27.30 9.78 -7.34
CA GLN A 37 -26.26 8.80 -7.45
C GLN A 37 -24.93 9.53 -7.19
N ALA A 38 -24.18 9.11 -6.17
CA ALA A 38 -22.89 9.70 -5.87
C ALA A 38 -22.07 9.78 -7.17
N PRO A 39 -21.42 10.91 -7.46
CA PRO A 39 -20.67 11.05 -8.69
C PRO A 39 -19.66 9.91 -8.80
N ALA A 40 -19.64 9.25 -9.96
CA ALA A 40 -18.72 8.13 -10.20
C ALA A 40 -17.28 8.57 -9.91
N ASP A 41 -16.52 7.72 -9.20
CA ASP A 41 -15.12 7.98 -8.91
C ASP A 41 -14.33 8.30 -10.19
N TYR A 42 -13.59 9.38 -10.17
CA TYR A 42 -12.69 9.72 -11.27
C TYR A 42 -11.38 8.94 -11.14
N TYR A 43 -10.94 8.31 -12.22
CA TYR A 43 -9.64 7.66 -12.33
C TYR A 43 -8.82 8.29 -13.43
N PRO A 44 -7.55 8.66 -13.18
CA PRO A 44 -6.71 9.30 -14.18
C PRO A 44 -6.46 8.39 -15.39
N PRO A 45 -6.41 8.95 -16.62
CA PRO A 45 -5.98 8.22 -17.81
C PRO A 45 -4.54 7.68 -17.68
N ARG A 46 -4.15 6.78 -18.59
CA ARG A 46 -2.79 6.21 -18.61
C ARG A 46 -1.72 7.29 -18.74
N GLY A 47 -0.54 7.02 -18.17
CA GLY A 47 0.62 7.89 -18.24
C GLY A 47 0.43 9.18 -17.43
N ASP A 48 0.77 10.31 -18.01
CA ASP A 48 0.78 11.62 -17.34
C ASP A 48 -0.58 12.33 -17.34
N GLY A 49 -1.67 11.58 -17.64
CA GLY A 49 -3.02 12.13 -17.84
C GLY A 49 -3.78 12.52 -16.58
N TRP A 50 -3.10 12.87 -15.49
CA TRP A 50 -3.78 13.38 -14.30
C TRP A 50 -4.55 14.67 -14.59
N ARG A 51 -5.87 14.69 -14.31
CA ARG A 51 -6.66 15.92 -14.36
C ARG A 51 -6.50 16.71 -13.09
N ARG A 52 -6.49 18.03 -13.23
CA ARG A 52 -6.44 18.97 -12.12
C ARG A 52 -7.83 19.54 -11.86
N LYS A 53 -8.09 19.86 -10.59
CA LYS A 53 -9.21 20.71 -10.19
C LYS A 53 -8.70 21.84 -9.31
N ARG A 54 -9.40 22.97 -9.36
CA ARG A 54 -9.19 24.01 -8.34
C ARG A 54 -9.60 23.45 -6.99
N PRO A 55 -8.90 23.77 -5.89
CA PRO A 55 -9.19 23.25 -4.56
C PRO A 55 -10.66 23.41 -4.14
N GLU A 56 -11.30 24.53 -4.49
CA GLU A 56 -12.70 24.81 -4.16
C GLU A 56 -13.68 23.79 -4.80
N GLN A 57 -13.37 23.28 -5.97
CA GLN A 57 -14.21 22.31 -6.68
C GLN A 57 -14.25 20.93 -5.99
N VAL A 58 -13.34 20.71 -5.05
CA VAL A 58 -13.25 19.47 -4.25
C VAL A 58 -13.33 19.73 -2.75
N GLY A 59 -13.82 20.92 -2.35
CA GLY A 59 -14.07 21.27 -0.95
C GLY A 59 -12.80 21.63 -0.18
N MET A 60 -11.84 22.31 -0.82
CA MET A 60 -10.63 22.81 -0.17
C MET A 60 -10.52 24.34 -0.35
N ASP A 61 -9.75 24.97 0.51
CA ASP A 61 -9.38 26.39 0.45
C ASP A 61 -8.06 26.54 -0.32
N SER A 62 -8.06 27.29 -1.42
CA SER A 62 -6.87 27.50 -2.25
C SER A 62 -5.75 28.20 -1.51
N ALA A 63 -6.08 29.23 -0.73
CA ALA A 63 -5.06 30.04 -0.06
C ALA A 63 -4.31 29.25 1.02
N LEU A 64 -5.03 28.44 1.81
CA LEU A 64 -4.45 27.55 2.81
C LEU A 64 -3.64 26.43 2.16
N LEU A 65 -4.16 25.83 1.09
CA LEU A 65 -3.42 24.78 0.36
C LEU A 65 -2.14 25.32 -0.27
N GLU A 66 -2.17 26.53 -0.82
CA GLU A 66 -0.99 27.18 -1.36
C GLU A 66 0.05 27.49 -0.27
N GLN A 67 -0.39 27.90 0.93
CA GLN A 67 0.51 28.06 2.09
C GLN A 67 1.18 26.72 2.46
N ALA A 68 0.43 25.61 2.44
CA ALA A 68 0.99 24.28 2.69
C ALA A 68 2.05 23.90 1.63
N VAL A 69 1.79 24.20 0.36
CA VAL A 69 2.75 23.96 -0.75
C VAL A 69 4.00 24.85 -0.59
N ARG A 70 3.83 26.14 -0.27
CA ARG A 70 4.99 27.03 0.01
C ARG A 70 5.82 26.47 1.16
N PHE A 71 5.17 26.04 2.25
CA PHE A 71 5.87 25.39 3.36
C PHE A 71 6.64 24.15 2.89
N ALA A 72 6.00 23.25 2.14
CA ALA A 72 6.65 22.02 1.63
C ALA A 72 7.91 22.33 0.81
N ARG A 73 7.87 23.33 -0.06
CA ARG A 73 9.01 23.77 -0.89
C ARG A 73 10.20 24.28 -0.05
N THR A 74 9.98 24.82 1.14
CA THR A 74 11.06 25.28 2.04
C THR A 74 11.70 24.14 2.81
N LYS A 75 11.18 22.91 2.69
CA LYS A 75 11.61 21.74 3.48
C LYS A 75 12.41 20.75 2.65
N GLU A 76 13.35 21.22 1.87
CA GLU A 76 14.31 20.35 1.16
C GLU A 76 15.12 19.51 2.15
N SER A 77 15.24 18.23 1.88
CA SER A 77 16.04 17.30 2.69
C SER A 77 17.51 17.71 2.75
N ARG A 78 18.14 17.56 3.91
CA ARG A 78 19.60 17.75 4.08
C ARG A 78 20.43 16.56 3.58
N ILE A 79 19.79 15.45 3.20
CA ILE A 79 20.51 14.33 2.57
C ILE A 79 21.18 14.86 1.30
N PRO A 80 22.48 14.61 1.10
CA PRO A 80 23.17 15.04 -0.11
C PRO A 80 22.44 14.62 -1.38
N ARG A 81 22.44 15.47 -2.39
CA ARG A 81 21.88 15.11 -3.70
C ARG A 81 22.75 14.09 -4.39
N ASP A 82 24.06 14.23 -4.29
CA ASP A 82 25.03 13.24 -4.72
C ASP A 82 24.98 12.01 -3.80
N PHE A 83 24.78 10.85 -4.38
CA PHE A 83 24.72 9.58 -3.68
C PHE A 83 26.08 8.90 -3.48
N SER A 84 27.20 9.54 -3.83
CA SER A 84 28.53 8.97 -3.62
C SER A 84 28.81 8.56 -2.17
N THR A 85 28.21 9.28 -1.22
CA THR A 85 28.33 9.00 0.23
C THR A 85 27.37 7.93 0.76
N GLN A 86 26.55 7.33 -0.07
CA GLN A 86 25.58 6.31 0.38
C GLN A 86 26.28 5.06 0.97
N VAL A 87 27.51 4.79 0.53
CA VAL A 87 28.34 3.71 1.13
C VAL A 87 28.56 3.93 2.61
N GLU A 88 28.78 5.17 3.06
CA GLU A 88 28.96 5.51 4.49
C GLU A 88 27.70 5.24 5.30
N THR A 89 26.54 5.46 4.70
CA THR A 89 25.24 5.25 5.37
C THR A 89 24.80 3.78 5.36
N PHE A 90 24.96 3.08 4.24
CA PHE A 90 24.39 1.74 4.06
C PHE A 90 25.44 0.62 3.89
N GLY A 91 26.73 0.93 3.92
CA GLY A 91 27.81 -0.02 3.65
C GLY A 91 27.99 -0.28 2.16
N ALA A 92 28.67 -1.36 1.79
CA ALA A 92 28.95 -1.68 0.39
C ALA A 92 27.68 -1.70 -0.47
N LEU A 93 27.70 -1.01 -1.60
CA LEU A 93 26.61 -1.02 -2.57
C LEU A 93 26.59 -2.36 -3.31
N LEU A 94 25.46 -3.02 -3.31
CA LEU A 94 25.22 -4.32 -3.96
C LEU A 94 24.37 -4.22 -5.22
N GLY A 95 23.79 -3.06 -5.50
CA GLY A 95 22.94 -2.83 -6.66
C GLY A 95 23.16 -1.48 -7.31
N PRO A 96 22.54 -1.23 -8.46
CA PRO A 96 22.62 0.06 -9.12
C PRO A 96 21.98 1.13 -8.25
N LEU A 97 22.62 2.30 -8.18
CA LEU A 97 22.10 3.49 -7.52
C LEU A 97 22.27 4.67 -8.49
N PRO A 98 21.28 5.56 -8.67
CA PRO A 98 21.48 6.75 -9.47
C PRO A 98 22.58 7.61 -8.81
N LYS A 99 23.27 8.42 -9.60
CA LYS A 99 24.32 9.31 -9.08
C LYS A 99 23.78 10.38 -8.16
N GLU A 100 22.56 10.84 -8.45
CA GLU A 100 21.94 11.95 -7.74
C GLU A 100 20.45 11.70 -7.49
N ARG A 101 19.93 12.25 -6.40
CA ARG A 101 18.50 12.39 -6.13
C ARG A 101 17.93 13.70 -6.67
N GLY A 102 16.62 13.73 -6.88
CA GLY A 102 15.87 14.94 -7.15
C GLY A 102 15.75 15.88 -5.94
N GLU A 103 15.17 17.03 -6.20
CA GLU A 103 14.75 18.00 -5.18
C GLU A 103 13.48 17.55 -4.46
N THR A 104 13.13 18.26 -3.37
CA THR A 104 11.82 18.06 -2.75
C THR A 104 10.70 18.27 -3.75
N ASN A 105 9.80 17.31 -3.81
CA ASN A 105 8.65 17.37 -4.69
C ASN A 105 7.46 16.64 -4.07
N GLY A 106 6.27 16.86 -4.61
CA GLY A 106 5.09 16.16 -4.14
C GLY A 106 3.80 16.50 -4.87
N MET A 107 2.76 15.76 -4.54
CA MET A 107 1.41 15.89 -5.08
C MET A 107 0.36 15.69 -4.00
N VAL A 108 -0.72 16.47 -4.11
CA VAL A 108 -1.93 16.29 -3.31
C VAL A 108 -3.07 15.88 -4.24
N ILE A 109 -3.64 14.71 -3.98
CA ILE A 109 -4.76 14.14 -4.72
C ILE A 109 -5.99 14.15 -3.82
N ARG A 110 -7.03 14.85 -4.23
CA ARG A 110 -8.31 14.92 -3.54
C ARG A 110 -9.41 14.40 -4.48
N ARG A 111 -10.19 13.40 -4.03
CA ARG A 111 -11.25 12.78 -4.84
C ARG A 111 -10.78 12.35 -6.24
N GLY A 112 -9.53 11.86 -6.32
CA GLY A 112 -8.89 11.42 -7.56
C GLY A 112 -8.29 12.53 -8.42
N TYR A 113 -8.46 13.80 -8.09
CA TYR A 113 -7.94 14.94 -8.85
C TYR A 113 -6.69 15.53 -8.20
N VAL A 114 -5.74 15.96 -9.02
CA VAL A 114 -4.61 16.76 -8.53
C VAL A 114 -5.11 18.15 -8.14
N VAL A 115 -4.91 18.51 -6.89
CA VAL A 115 -5.26 19.85 -6.35
C VAL A 115 -4.02 20.68 -6.06
N ALA A 116 -2.88 20.06 -5.80
CA ALA A 116 -1.60 20.72 -5.66
C ALA A 116 -0.46 19.83 -6.13
N GLU A 117 0.63 20.46 -6.56
CA GLU A 117 1.84 19.78 -7.03
C GLU A 117 3.01 20.75 -6.91
N TRP A 118 4.19 20.25 -6.52
CA TRP A 118 5.42 21.05 -6.43
C TRP A 118 6.64 20.19 -6.82
N GLY A 119 7.70 20.87 -7.29
CA GLY A 119 8.94 20.23 -7.73
C GLY A 119 8.78 19.37 -8.98
N ASP A 120 9.79 18.57 -9.30
CA ASP A 120 9.74 17.64 -10.43
C ASP A 120 9.13 16.30 -10.04
N THR A 121 7.82 16.18 -10.21
CA THR A 121 7.04 14.98 -9.91
C THR A 121 7.17 13.88 -10.97
N ARG A 122 7.85 14.14 -12.09
CA ARG A 122 8.06 13.18 -13.19
C ARG A 122 9.38 12.44 -13.08
N ARG A 123 10.33 12.97 -12.33
CA ARG A 123 11.64 12.34 -12.13
C ARG A 123 11.50 11.04 -11.35
N PRO A 124 11.95 9.89 -11.88
CA PRO A 124 12.10 8.68 -11.09
C PRO A 124 13.25 8.83 -10.10
N ASP A 125 12.98 8.54 -8.85
CA ASP A 125 13.97 8.53 -7.77
C ASP A 125 13.85 7.25 -6.93
N PRO A 126 14.89 6.85 -6.21
CA PRO A 126 14.81 5.77 -5.25
C PRO A 126 13.75 6.07 -4.18
N THR A 127 12.86 5.12 -3.94
CA THR A 127 11.78 5.31 -2.96
C THR A 127 12.06 4.63 -1.62
N TYR A 128 13.20 3.92 -1.52
CA TYR A 128 13.62 3.18 -0.34
C TYR A 128 12.53 2.25 0.19
N SER A 129 12.21 2.34 1.48
CA SER A 129 11.30 1.39 2.13
C SER A 129 9.84 1.52 1.73
N VAL A 130 9.44 2.54 0.95
CA VAL A 130 8.13 2.56 0.28
C VAL A 130 7.95 1.30 -0.57
N ALA A 131 9.03 0.73 -1.13
CA ALA A 131 9.02 -0.53 -1.87
C ALA A 131 8.40 -1.70 -1.09
N LYS A 132 8.47 -1.70 0.25
CA LYS A 132 7.87 -2.72 1.10
C LYS A 132 6.35 -2.76 0.95
N SER A 133 5.70 -1.61 0.84
CA SER A 133 4.26 -1.54 0.65
C SER A 133 3.84 -2.06 -0.74
N PHE A 134 4.69 -1.92 -1.76
CA PHE A 134 4.48 -2.60 -3.04
C PHE A 134 4.61 -4.12 -2.91
N LEU A 135 5.58 -4.63 -2.14
CA LEU A 135 5.70 -6.05 -1.83
C LEU A 135 4.48 -6.58 -1.04
N SER A 136 3.91 -5.78 -0.14
CA SER A 136 2.65 -6.10 0.53
C SER A 136 1.54 -6.39 -0.48
N ILE A 137 1.41 -5.55 -1.50
CA ILE A 137 0.35 -5.74 -2.51
C ILE A 137 0.66 -6.94 -3.42
N ILE A 138 1.92 -7.21 -3.75
CA ILE A 138 2.30 -8.44 -4.46
C ILE A 138 1.96 -9.68 -3.64
N LEU A 139 2.21 -9.66 -2.31
CA LEU A 139 1.78 -10.75 -1.42
C LEU A 139 0.26 -10.92 -1.43
N GLY A 140 -0.49 -9.82 -1.37
CA GLY A 140 -1.95 -9.83 -1.48
C GLY A 140 -2.46 -10.47 -2.76
N LEU A 141 -1.88 -10.09 -3.89
CA LEU A 141 -2.18 -10.71 -5.18
C LEU A 141 -1.87 -12.22 -5.20
N THR A 142 -0.80 -12.63 -4.52
CA THR A 142 -0.41 -14.04 -4.43
C THR A 142 -1.44 -14.84 -3.65
N VAL A 143 -2.01 -14.26 -2.60
CA VAL A 143 -3.11 -14.85 -1.81
C VAL A 143 -4.42 -14.84 -2.60
N ASP A 144 -4.78 -13.69 -3.18
CA ASP A 144 -6.02 -13.54 -3.98
C ASP A 144 -6.09 -14.53 -5.15
N ARG A 145 -4.95 -14.96 -5.68
CA ARG A 145 -4.84 -15.96 -6.76
C ARG A 145 -4.76 -17.39 -6.27
N GLY A 146 -4.81 -17.61 -4.96
CA GLY A 146 -4.71 -18.93 -4.36
C GLY A 146 -3.34 -19.61 -4.51
N MET A 147 -2.30 -18.84 -4.94
CA MET A 147 -0.92 -19.35 -5.00
C MET A 147 -0.36 -19.55 -3.59
N ILE A 148 -0.80 -18.72 -2.63
CA ILE A 148 -0.70 -18.92 -1.20
C ILE A 148 -2.13 -19.06 -0.69
N LYS A 149 -2.45 -20.17 -0.02
CA LYS A 149 -3.82 -20.46 0.43
C LYS A 149 -4.24 -19.60 1.62
N ASP A 150 -3.31 -19.41 2.56
CA ASP A 150 -3.53 -18.60 3.76
C ASP A 150 -2.23 -17.87 4.10
N VAL A 151 -2.33 -16.58 4.44
CA VAL A 151 -1.20 -15.78 4.89
C VAL A 151 -0.59 -16.29 6.20
N HIS A 152 -1.36 -17.04 6.98
CA HIS A 152 -0.91 -17.71 8.21
C HIS A 152 -0.21 -19.05 7.97
N ASP A 153 -0.21 -19.55 6.74
CA ASP A 153 0.53 -20.76 6.41
C ASP A 153 2.04 -20.55 6.59
N PRO A 154 2.75 -21.55 7.13
CA PRO A 154 4.21 -21.54 7.14
C PRO A 154 4.77 -21.43 5.71
N VAL A 155 5.75 -20.52 5.53
CA VAL A 155 6.36 -20.29 4.22
C VAL A 155 6.95 -21.57 3.64
N ARG A 156 7.49 -22.47 4.48
CA ARG A 156 8.04 -23.77 4.06
C ARG A 156 7.07 -24.68 3.32
N LYS A 157 5.74 -24.47 3.42
CA LYS A 157 4.77 -25.20 2.61
C LYS A 157 4.88 -24.90 1.12
N TYR A 158 5.46 -23.77 0.77
CA TYR A 158 5.52 -23.22 -0.58
C TYR A 158 6.94 -23.14 -1.12
N ILE A 159 7.93 -23.11 -0.22
CA ILE A 159 9.33 -22.84 -0.53
C ILE A 159 10.21 -23.93 0.08
N ASP A 160 10.91 -24.63 -0.78
CA ASP A 160 11.91 -25.65 -0.44
C ASP A 160 13.28 -25.26 -1.02
N ASP A 161 13.93 -24.28 -0.37
CA ASP A 161 15.25 -23.78 -0.77
C ASP A 161 16.25 -23.76 0.40
N GLY A 162 15.91 -24.49 1.46
CA GLY A 162 16.72 -24.54 2.69
C GLY A 162 16.53 -23.36 3.63
N GLY A 163 16.01 -22.23 3.18
CA GLY A 163 15.90 -21.01 4.01
C GLY A 163 14.88 -21.10 5.15
N TYR A 164 14.01 -22.12 5.14
CA TYR A 164 13.02 -22.39 6.19
C TYR A 164 13.16 -23.81 6.76
N ALA A 165 14.35 -24.42 6.66
CA ALA A 165 14.57 -25.81 7.07
C ALA A 165 14.81 -25.94 8.58
N SER A 166 15.37 -24.92 9.25
CA SER A 166 15.63 -25.00 10.69
C SER A 166 14.33 -25.07 11.49
N PRO A 167 14.32 -25.70 12.69
CA PRO A 167 13.12 -25.76 13.53
C PRO A 167 12.53 -24.38 13.84
N HIS A 168 13.36 -23.35 13.94
CA HIS A 168 12.95 -21.97 14.16
C HIS A 168 12.28 -21.38 12.91
N ASN A 169 13.00 -21.37 11.79
CA ASN A 169 12.50 -20.78 10.54
C ASN A 169 11.27 -21.52 9.98
N ALA A 170 11.13 -22.80 10.30
CA ALA A 170 10.00 -23.63 9.85
C ALA A 170 8.63 -23.16 10.36
N LYS A 171 8.61 -22.38 11.44
CA LYS A 171 7.40 -21.81 12.05
C LYS A 171 6.97 -20.49 11.39
N ILE A 172 7.84 -19.89 10.58
CA ILE A 172 7.63 -18.56 10.01
C ILE A 172 6.52 -18.61 8.96
N THR A 173 5.52 -17.72 9.12
CA THR A 173 4.41 -17.53 8.19
C THR A 173 4.64 -16.32 7.28
N TRP A 174 3.85 -16.21 6.21
CA TRP A 174 3.83 -15.03 5.36
C TRP A 174 3.42 -13.77 6.14
N GLN A 175 2.46 -13.92 7.09
CA GLN A 175 2.06 -12.84 8.00
C GLN A 175 3.24 -12.35 8.85
N HIS A 176 4.04 -13.26 9.41
CA HIS A 176 5.19 -12.87 10.23
C HIS A 176 6.19 -12.03 9.43
N HIS A 177 6.44 -12.36 8.16
CA HIS A 177 7.24 -11.51 7.29
C HIS A 177 6.59 -10.16 7.03
N ALA A 178 5.30 -10.14 6.68
CA ALA A 178 4.59 -8.91 6.37
C ALA A 178 4.47 -7.95 7.56
N GLN A 179 4.42 -8.49 8.79
CA GLN A 179 4.39 -7.71 10.03
C GLN A 179 5.78 -7.37 10.58
N GLN A 180 6.85 -7.80 9.92
CA GLN A 180 8.23 -7.66 10.43
C GLN A 180 8.45 -8.35 11.79
N THR A 181 7.77 -9.47 12.00
CA THR A 181 7.85 -10.29 13.21
C THR A 181 8.40 -11.69 12.92
N SER A 182 8.99 -11.90 11.74
CA SER A 182 9.40 -13.24 11.31
C SER A 182 10.54 -13.83 12.14
N GLU A 183 11.38 -13.00 12.72
CA GLU A 183 12.61 -13.44 13.39
C GLU A 183 13.45 -14.43 12.56
N TRP A 184 13.31 -14.36 11.22
CA TRP A 184 14.04 -15.24 10.32
C TRP A 184 15.53 -15.14 10.56
N GLU A 185 16.15 -16.31 10.70
CA GLU A 185 17.59 -16.49 10.90
C GLU A 185 18.26 -16.90 9.60
N GLY A 186 19.32 -16.20 9.21
CA GLY A 186 20.07 -16.51 8.00
C GLY A 186 20.82 -15.31 7.45
N ALA A 187 21.33 -15.49 6.25
CA ALA A 187 21.98 -14.42 5.49
C ALA A 187 21.38 -14.31 4.07
N MET A 188 21.27 -13.12 3.59
CA MET A 188 20.83 -12.81 2.23
C MET A 188 21.89 -11.98 1.54
N TRP A 189 22.49 -12.54 0.46
CA TRP A 189 23.41 -11.82 -0.42
C TRP A 189 24.57 -11.13 0.31
N GLY A 190 25.17 -11.86 1.28
CA GLY A 190 26.29 -11.38 2.09
C GLY A 190 25.91 -10.48 3.27
N LYS A 191 24.60 -10.31 3.56
CA LYS A 191 24.10 -9.59 4.73
C LYS A 191 23.38 -10.55 5.68
N SER A 192 23.80 -10.59 6.93
CA SER A 192 23.19 -11.41 7.97
C SER A 192 21.87 -10.78 8.47
N HIS A 193 20.98 -11.60 9.04
CA HIS A 193 19.72 -11.16 9.64
C HIS A 193 19.88 -10.17 10.81
N ASP A 194 21.03 -10.13 11.44
CA ASP A 194 21.38 -9.16 12.47
C ASP A 194 21.88 -7.81 11.92
N PHE A 195 21.89 -7.67 10.60
CA PHE A 195 22.19 -6.42 9.93
C PHE A 195 20.95 -5.52 9.98
N LEU A 196 20.93 -4.58 10.91
CA LEU A 196 19.76 -3.76 11.19
C LEU A 196 19.35 -2.81 10.06
N GLY A 197 18.03 -2.58 9.99
CA GLY A 197 17.40 -1.52 9.22
C GLY A 197 17.68 -0.12 9.77
N VAL A 198 16.64 0.69 9.86
CA VAL A 198 16.69 2.14 10.09
C VAL A 198 17.31 2.57 11.42
N GLU A 199 17.16 1.78 12.48
CA GLU A 199 17.66 2.13 13.82
C GLU A 199 19.19 2.05 13.95
N GLY A 200 19.85 1.38 13.01
CA GLY A 200 21.30 1.25 12.95
C GLY A 200 21.90 1.94 11.73
N PHE A 201 21.48 3.15 11.38
CA PHE A 201 22.00 3.87 10.21
C PHE A 201 23.52 3.67 10.03
N GLY A 202 23.88 2.82 9.09
CA GLY A 202 25.23 2.70 8.53
C GLY A 202 26.29 2.04 9.41
N LYS A 203 26.03 1.76 10.66
CA LYS A 203 27.10 1.33 11.57
C LYS A 203 27.14 -0.18 11.89
N GLY A 204 26.59 -1.03 11.00
CA GLY A 204 26.92 -2.42 11.08
C GLY A 204 25.91 -3.32 11.78
N ARG A 205 26.41 -4.33 12.44
CA ARG A 205 25.64 -5.39 13.08
C ARG A 205 25.08 -4.89 14.41
N ARG A 206 23.86 -5.34 14.71
CA ARG A 206 23.33 -5.23 16.05
C ARG A 206 24.14 -6.15 16.98
N GLU A 207 24.20 -5.81 18.27
CA GLU A 207 24.65 -6.75 19.28
C GLU A 207 23.81 -8.04 19.21
N PRO A 208 24.45 -9.22 19.22
CA PRO A 208 23.75 -10.48 19.19
C PRO A 208 22.70 -10.57 20.31
N ARG A 209 21.50 -10.97 19.95
CA ARG A 209 20.43 -11.30 20.89
C ARG A 209 19.84 -12.67 20.54
N THR A 210 19.24 -13.31 21.52
CA THR A 210 18.43 -14.49 21.28
C THR A 210 17.21 -14.14 20.44
N LEU A 211 16.96 -14.90 19.38
CA LEU A 211 15.77 -14.77 18.57
C LEU A 211 14.53 -15.12 19.40
N GLN A 212 13.48 -14.37 19.18
CA GLN A 212 12.17 -14.64 19.78
C GLN A 212 11.35 -15.58 18.90
N GLU A 213 10.28 -16.16 19.43
CA GLU A 213 9.36 -16.95 18.62
C GLU A 213 8.79 -16.09 17.48
N PRO A 214 8.71 -16.62 16.24
CA PRO A 214 8.11 -15.94 15.11
C PRO A 214 6.70 -15.44 15.43
N GLY A 215 6.43 -14.17 15.15
CA GLY A 215 5.16 -13.51 15.42
C GLY A 215 5.12 -12.72 16.72
N THR A 216 6.07 -12.89 17.64
CA THR A 216 6.00 -12.28 18.98
C THR A 216 6.81 -11.00 19.15
N PHE A 217 7.84 -10.80 18.32
CA PHE A 217 8.73 -9.67 18.41
C PHE A 217 8.82 -8.90 17.10
N TYR A 218 8.56 -7.60 17.16
CA TYR A 218 8.70 -6.71 16.01
C TYR A 218 10.14 -6.22 15.88
N GLU A 219 10.72 -6.43 14.71
CA GLU A 219 11.99 -5.84 14.34
C GLU A 219 11.97 -5.42 12.87
N TYR A 220 12.10 -4.12 12.63
CA TYR A 220 12.20 -3.61 11.27
C TYR A 220 13.53 -4.06 10.65
N ASN A 221 13.48 -4.95 9.65
CA ASN A 221 14.68 -5.63 9.15
C ASN A 221 14.61 -5.85 7.63
N ASP A 222 15.50 -5.18 6.89
CA ASP A 222 15.55 -5.25 5.43
C ASP A 222 15.95 -6.63 4.92
N VAL A 223 16.84 -7.35 5.63
CA VAL A 223 17.30 -8.68 5.22
C VAL A 223 16.16 -9.68 5.25
N ARG A 224 15.31 -9.61 6.29
CA ARG A 224 14.12 -10.46 6.42
C ARG A 224 13.08 -10.17 5.36
N ILE A 225 12.93 -8.90 4.94
CA ILE A 225 12.06 -8.54 3.81
C ILE A 225 12.65 -8.97 2.47
N ASN A 226 13.98 -8.91 2.31
CA ASN A 226 14.64 -9.48 1.14
C ASN A 226 14.38 -10.99 1.03
N ARG A 227 14.35 -11.70 2.18
CA ARG A 227 13.99 -13.13 2.23
C ARG A 227 12.54 -13.35 1.76
N MET A 228 11.61 -12.51 2.21
CA MET A 228 10.21 -12.56 1.74
C MET A 228 10.13 -12.31 0.23
N ALA A 229 10.86 -11.32 -0.29
CA ALA A 229 10.87 -11.01 -1.72
C ALA A 229 11.38 -12.19 -2.56
N LEU A 230 12.45 -12.87 -2.13
CA LEU A 230 12.94 -14.08 -2.77
C LEU A 230 11.90 -15.23 -2.70
N SER A 231 11.22 -15.37 -1.57
CA SER A 231 10.16 -16.37 -1.43
C SER A 231 8.99 -16.10 -2.37
N LEU A 232 8.55 -14.85 -2.51
CA LEU A 232 7.53 -14.46 -3.49
C LEU A 232 7.98 -14.71 -4.93
N LEU A 233 9.25 -14.40 -5.27
CA LEU A 233 9.82 -14.70 -6.59
C LEU A 233 9.70 -16.21 -6.91
N ARG A 234 9.97 -17.08 -5.94
CA ARG A 234 9.86 -18.53 -6.08
C ARG A 234 8.43 -19.01 -6.26
N VAL A 235 7.48 -18.42 -5.52
CA VAL A 235 6.04 -18.73 -5.68
C VAL A 235 5.55 -18.31 -7.07
N TRP A 236 5.90 -17.10 -7.51
CA TRP A 236 5.49 -16.59 -8.82
C TRP A 236 6.22 -17.26 -9.99
N ARG A 237 7.43 -17.80 -9.76
CA ARG A 237 8.32 -18.35 -10.81
C ARG A 237 8.52 -17.34 -11.97
N LYS A 238 8.43 -16.05 -11.63
CA LYS A 238 8.51 -14.90 -12.53
C LYS A 238 9.14 -13.73 -11.79
N PRO A 239 10.03 -12.92 -12.43
CA PRO A 239 10.60 -11.73 -11.81
C PRO A 239 9.52 -10.81 -11.23
N LEU A 240 9.65 -10.42 -9.97
CA LEU A 240 8.66 -9.55 -9.31
C LEU A 240 8.47 -8.19 -9.99
N PRO A 241 9.46 -7.58 -10.67
CA PRO A 241 9.22 -6.38 -11.50
C PRO A 241 8.22 -6.63 -12.63
N GLU A 242 8.23 -7.82 -13.24
CA GLU A 242 7.26 -8.19 -14.28
C GLU A 242 5.87 -8.39 -13.69
N VAL A 243 5.79 -9.04 -12.51
CA VAL A 243 4.53 -9.18 -11.76
C VAL A 243 3.96 -7.82 -11.43
N LEU A 244 4.76 -6.94 -10.80
CA LEU A 244 4.36 -5.57 -10.47
C LEU A 244 3.86 -4.82 -11.71
N LYS A 245 4.59 -4.94 -12.82
CA LYS A 245 4.22 -4.29 -14.08
C LYS A 245 2.85 -4.75 -14.57
N GLN A 246 2.70 -6.06 -14.78
CA GLN A 246 1.53 -6.64 -15.45
C GLN A 246 0.28 -6.57 -14.59
N GLU A 247 0.43 -6.83 -13.30
CA GLU A 247 -0.70 -7.03 -12.40
C GLU A 247 -1.16 -5.74 -11.73
N ILE A 248 -0.28 -4.76 -11.60
CA ILE A 248 -0.59 -3.51 -10.89
C ILE A 248 -0.34 -2.30 -11.77
N MET A 249 0.89 -2.03 -12.18
CA MET A 249 1.28 -0.74 -12.75
C MET A 249 0.62 -0.48 -14.11
N ASP A 250 0.54 -1.48 -14.98
CA ASP A 250 -0.17 -1.37 -16.26
C ASP A 250 -1.68 -1.19 -16.05
N GLN A 251 -2.24 -1.83 -15.02
CA GLN A 251 -3.68 -1.76 -14.72
C GLN A 251 -4.09 -0.38 -14.21
N ILE A 252 -3.25 0.26 -13.39
CA ILE A 252 -3.49 1.63 -12.91
C ILE A 252 -3.03 2.71 -13.91
N GLY A 253 -2.49 2.29 -15.05
CA GLY A 253 -2.04 3.20 -16.10
C GLY A 253 -0.80 4.01 -15.72
N ALA A 254 0.11 3.43 -14.94
CA ALA A 254 1.38 4.05 -14.59
C ALA A 254 2.27 4.30 -15.82
N SER A 255 3.22 5.22 -15.69
CA SER A 255 4.22 5.48 -16.74
C SER A 255 5.17 4.27 -16.88
N GLY A 256 5.92 4.23 -17.95
CA GLY A 256 7.00 3.24 -18.13
C GLY A 256 8.33 3.64 -17.48
N ALA A 257 8.35 4.72 -16.71
CA ALA A 257 9.60 5.31 -16.21
C ALA A 257 10.17 4.64 -14.95
N TRP A 258 9.36 3.87 -14.23
CA TRP A 258 9.81 3.20 -13.01
C TRP A 258 10.66 1.97 -13.28
N ARG A 259 11.51 1.60 -12.32
CA ARG A 259 12.37 0.40 -12.33
C ARG A 259 12.38 -0.22 -10.94
N TYR A 260 12.43 -1.55 -10.85
CA TYR A 260 12.59 -2.27 -9.59
C TYR A 260 13.83 -3.16 -9.68
N HIS A 261 14.86 -2.80 -8.94
CA HIS A 261 16.18 -3.41 -9.00
C HIS A 261 16.40 -4.39 -7.85
N GLY A 262 17.07 -5.50 -8.16
CA GLY A 262 17.72 -6.36 -7.17
C GLY A 262 19.15 -5.88 -6.87
N TYR A 263 19.93 -6.78 -6.30
CA TYR A 263 21.37 -6.61 -6.12
C TYR A 263 22.14 -7.38 -7.20
N PHE A 264 23.41 -7.00 -7.43
CA PHE A 264 24.25 -7.68 -8.41
C PHE A 264 24.49 -9.17 -8.11
N ASN A 265 24.29 -9.59 -6.86
CA ASN A 265 24.41 -10.94 -6.36
C ASN A 265 23.08 -11.56 -5.90
N SER A 266 21.93 -11.00 -6.30
CA SER A 266 20.61 -11.46 -5.83
C SER A 266 19.91 -12.42 -6.80
N ASP A 267 20.64 -13.01 -7.72
CA ASP A 267 20.07 -13.98 -8.65
C ASP A 267 19.69 -15.31 -7.97
N ALA A 268 18.55 -15.84 -8.39
CA ALA A 268 18.11 -17.19 -8.06
C ALA A 268 17.86 -17.97 -9.36
N VAL A 269 18.20 -19.26 -9.36
CA VAL A 269 17.84 -20.17 -10.46
C VAL A 269 16.50 -20.83 -10.12
N ILE A 270 15.53 -20.64 -11.00
CA ILE A 270 14.18 -21.20 -10.90
C ILE A 270 13.83 -21.74 -12.28
N ASP A 271 13.47 -23.01 -12.38
CA ASP A 271 13.16 -23.68 -13.66
C ASP A 271 14.26 -23.50 -14.72
N ASN A 272 15.51 -23.67 -14.31
CA ASN A 272 16.69 -23.45 -15.16
C ASN A 272 16.82 -22.02 -15.73
N ARG A 273 16.07 -21.05 -15.19
CA ARG A 273 16.13 -19.64 -15.55
C ARG A 273 16.73 -18.83 -14.42
N ARG A 274 17.72 -18.02 -14.74
CA ARG A 274 18.30 -17.05 -13.81
C ARG A 274 17.37 -15.85 -13.69
N MET A 275 16.94 -15.52 -12.48
CA MET A 275 16.05 -14.41 -12.17
C MET A 275 16.61 -13.62 -11.00
N ALA A 276 16.71 -12.28 -11.16
CA ALA A 276 17.10 -11.41 -10.05
C ALA A 276 15.93 -11.25 -9.07
N SER A 277 16.23 -11.46 -7.76
CA SER A 277 15.31 -11.07 -6.71
C SER A 277 15.45 -9.60 -6.41
N VAL A 278 14.33 -8.93 -6.12
CA VAL A 278 14.33 -7.52 -5.72
C VAL A 278 14.57 -7.36 -4.22
N SER A 279 15.00 -6.17 -3.82
CA SER A 279 15.12 -5.83 -2.40
C SER A 279 13.84 -5.21 -1.85
N GLY A 280 13.62 -5.33 -0.53
CA GLY A 280 12.53 -4.66 0.17
C GLY A 280 12.75 -3.16 0.40
N GLY A 281 13.76 -2.57 -0.21
CA GLY A 281 14.07 -1.14 -0.13
C GLY A 281 15.20 -0.80 -1.08
N THR A 282 15.66 0.46 -1.06
CA THR A 282 16.80 0.91 -1.89
C THR A 282 18.13 0.78 -1.15
N ARG A 283 18.10 0.23 0.04
CA ARG A 283 19.30 0.00 0.82
C ARG A 283 20.32 -0.82 0.01
N TRP A 284 21.57 -0.49 0.10
CA TRP A 284 22.68 -1.09 -0.68
C TRP A 284 22.50 -0.95 -2.21
N GLY A 285 21.72 0.02 -2.66
CA GLY A 285 21.60 0.37 -4.08
C GLY A 285 20.52 -0.35 -4.89
N GLY A 286 19.86 -1.36 -4.32
CA GLY A 286 18.69 -2.00 -4.94
C GLY A 286 17.39 -1.23 -4.67
N GLY A 287 16.25 -1.80 -5.06
CA GLY A 287 14.94 -1.30 -4.72
C GLY A 287 14.19 -0.59 -5.84
N LEU A 288 13.06 0.02 -5.49
CA LEU A 288 12.14 0.64 -6.44
C LEU A 288 12.51 2.10 -6.69
N TRP A 289 12.70 2.45 -7.96
CA TRP A 289 12.83 3.80 -8.45
C TRP A 289 11.57 4.15 -9.23
N ILE A 290 10.90 5.19 -8.80
CA ILE A 290 9.57 5.53 -9.31
C ILE A 290 9.36 7.03 -9.18
N ASN A 291 8.56 7.63 -10.04
CA ASN A 291 8.20 9.03 -9.95
C ASN A 291 6.98 9.24 -9.02
N THR A 292 6.84 10.44 -8.53
CA THR A 292 5.76 10.83 -7.59
C THR A 292 4.35 10.61 -8.16
N ARG A 293 4.18 10.77 -9.48
CA ARG A 293 2.88 10.59 -10.15
C ARG A 293 2.44 9.14 -10.17
N ASP A 294 3.36 8.21 -10.36
CA ASP A 294 3.09 6.78 -10.31
C ASP A 294 2.90 6.29 -8.87
N GLU A 295 3.64 6.85 -7.90
CA GLU A 295 3.37 6.63 -6.47
C GLU A 295 1.97 7.11 -6.08
N ALA A 296 1.54 8.26 -6.60
CA ALA A 296 0.18 8.77 -6.36
C ALA A 296 -0.90 7.83 -6.95
N ARG A 297 -0.65 7.22 -8.12
CA ARG A 297 -1.56 6.20 -8.68
C ARG A 297 -1.66 4.97 -7.80
N PHE A 298 -0.52 4.49 -7.30
CA PHE A 298 -0.49 3.39 -6.37
C PHE A 298 -1.22 3.73 -5.06
N GLY A 299 -0.95 4.89 -4.47
CA GLY A 299 -1.67 5.38 -3.29
C GLY A 299 -3.18 5.49 -3.53
N TYR A 300 -3.58 5.96 -4.70
CA TYR A 300 -5.00 6.06 -5.07
C TYR A 300 -5.67 4.70 -5.27
N LEU A 301 -4.97 3.70 -5.82
CA LEU A 301 -5.44 2.31 -5.84
C LEU A 301 -5.75 1.81 -4.43
N ILE A 302 -4.85 2.07 -3.48
CA ILE A 302 -5.02 1.63 -2.09
C ILE A 302 -6.18 2.38 -1.41
N LEU A 303 -6.27 3.70 -1.61
CA LEU A 303 -7.40 4.51 -1.14
C LEU A 303 -8.75 3.97 -1.67
N ARG A 304 -8.77 3.46 -2.89
CA ARG A 304 -9.92 2.82 -3.54
C ARG A 304 -10.03 1.33 -3.20
N LYS A 305 -9.42 0.89 -2.11
CA LYS A 305 -9.52 -0.48 -1.57
C LYS A 305 -9.14 -1.54 -2.62
N GLY A 306 -8.10 -1.26 -3.38
CA GLY A 306 -7.59 -2.16 -4.41
C GLY A 306 -8.37 -2.15 -5.73
N ARG A 307 -9.35 -1.26 -5.88
CA ARG A 307 -10.16 -1.11 -7.10
C ARG A 307 -9.60 -0.02 -8.01
N TRP A 308 -9.57 -0.28 -9.28
CA TRP A 308 -9.28 0.72 -10.31
C TRP A 308 -10.35 0.67 -11.39
N ARG A 309 -11.15 1.74 -11.49
CA ARG A 309 -12.36 1.77 -12.33
C ARG A 309 -13.31 0.62 -11.96
N ASN A 310 -13.64 -0.23 -12.92
CA ASN A 310 -14.51 -1.39 -12.76
C ASN A 310 -13.77 -2.69 -12.41
N LYS A 311 -12.44 -2.64 -12.23
CA LYS A 311 -11.61 -3.82 -11.95
C LYS A 311 -11.12 -3.84 -10.50
N GLN A 312 -11.35 -4.94 -9.77
CA GLN A 312 -10.67 -5.23 -8.52
C GLN A 312 -9.30 -5.82 -8.87
N ILE A 313 -8.22 -5.07 -8.56
CA ILE A 313 -6.83 -5.47 -8.84
C ILE A 313 -6.30 -6.34 -7.70
N VAL A 314 -6.50 -5.92 -6.47
CA VAL A 314 -6.23 -6.66 -5.25
C VAL A 314 -7.46 -6.59 -4.35
N SER A 315 -7.79 -7.64 -3.63
CA SER A 315 -9.04 -7.69 -2.85
C SER A 315 -9.14 -6.59 -1.80
N GLU A 316 -10.35 -6.08 -1.57
CA GLU A 316 -10.62 -5.18 -0.45
C GLU A 316 -10.26 -5.83 0.89
N GLN A 317 -10.52 -7.13 1.02
CA GLN A 317 -10.15 -7.90 2.20
C GLN A 317 -8.65 -7.84 2.48
N TRP A 318 -7.80 -7.96 1.45
CA TRP A 318 -6.36 -7.81 1.64
C TRP A 318 -5.98 -6.42 2.13
N ILE A 319 -6.51 -5.37 1.52
CA ILE A 319 -6.23 -3.99 1.95
C ILE A 319 -6.65 -3.78 3.41
N GLN A 320 -7.82 -4.28 3.81
CA GLN A 320 -8.29 -4.22 5.20
C GLN A 320 -7.37 -4.97 6.16
N MET A 321 -6.89 -6.17 5.79
CA MET A 321 -5.94 -6.93 6.61
C MET A 321 -4.58 -6.22 6.70
N ALA A 322 -4.09 -5.71 5.57
CA ALA A 322 -2.78 -5.07 5.49
C ALA A 322 -2.69 -3.76 6.28
N THR A 323 -3.82 -3.10 6.51
CA THR A 323 -3.92 -1.84 7.27
C THR A 323 -4.52 -2.04 8.68
N ARG A 324 -4.52 -3.28 9.20
CA ARG A 324 -4.87 -3.55 10.60
C ARG A 324 -3.63 -3.53 11.49
N PRO A 325 -3.77 -3.04 12.74
CA PRO A 325 -2.71 -3.13 13.75
C PRO A 325 -2.24 -4.56 13.97
N SER A 326 -0.92 -4.76 14.04
CA SER A 326 -0.36 -6.04 14.49
C SER A 326 -0.25 -6.09 16.01
N ALA A 327 -0.30 -7.30 16.59
CA ALA A 327 -0.20 -7.46 18.04
C ALA A 327 1.15 -6.99 18.59
N ALA A 328 2.25 -7.29 17.89
CA ALA A 328 3.60 -6.93 18.32
C ALA A 328 3.94 -5.45 18.09
N LYS A 329 3.24 -4.76 17.16
CA LYS A 329 3.48 -3.36 16.80
C LYS A 329 2.17 -2.73 16.31
N PRO A 330 1.34 -2.16 17.20
CA PRO A 330 0.01 -1.65 16.84
C PRO A 330 -0.01 -0.53 15.78
N ASP A 331 1.07 0.18 15.58
CA ASP A 331 1.23 1.21 14.53
C ASP A 331 1.86 0.64 13.23
N TYR A 332 1.85 -0.71 13.06
CA TYR A 332 2.36 -1.37 11.87
C TYR A 332 1.47 -2.52 11.43
N GLY A 333 1.07 -2.52 10.15
CA GLY A 333 0.30 -3.58 9.52
C GLY A 333 1.19 -4.51 8.65
N TYR A 334 0.68 -4.95 7.49
CA TYR A 334 1.44 -5.72 6.52
C TYR A 334 2.27 -4.78 5.63
N LEU A 335 3.42 -4.34 6.14
CA LEU A 335 4.35 -3.41 5.50
C LEU A 335 3.73 -2.01 5.26
N TRP A 336 2.81 -1.61 6.12
CA TRP A 336 2.20 -0.29 6.18
C TRP A 336 2.35 0.31 7.57
N TRP A 337 2.70 1.60 7.63
CA TRP A 337 2.70 2.38 8.86
C TRP A 337 1.31 2.93 9.14
N LEU A 338 0.83 2.74 10.35
CA LEU A 338 -0.53 3.09 10.76
C LEU A 338 -0.53 4.27 11.74
N ASN A 339 -1.61 5.03 11.76
CA ASN A 339 -1.79 6.13 12.71
C ASN A 339 -2.58 5.72 13.97
N THR A 340 -2.39 4.51 14.44
CA THR A 340 -3.09 3.96 15.60
C THR A 340 -2.91 4.85 16.83
N GLY A 341 -4.04 5.28 17.41
CA GLY A 341 -4.05 6.22 18.52
C GLY A 341 -3.48 7.59 18.16
N ARG A 342 -3.42 7.95 16.88
CA ARG A 342 -2.86 9.21 16.35
C ARG A 342 -1.41 9.48 16.78
N LYS A 343 -0.62 8.42 16.98
CA LYS A 343 0.75 8.54 17.48
C LYS A 343 1.74 9.02 16.42
N ALA A 344 1.60 8.54 15.19
CA ALA A 344 2.52 8.89 14.10
C ALA A 344 2.23 10.30 13.55
N TRP A 345 0.97 10.63 13.37
CA TRP A 345 0.49 11.91 12.84
C TRP A 345 -0.69 12.41 13.69
N PRO A 346 -0.41 13.14 14.81
CA PRO A 346 -1.45 13.59 15.75
C PRO A 346 -2.53 14.48 15.13
N SER A 347 -2.17 15.22 14.07
CA SER A 347 -3.09 16.11 13.34
C SER A 347 -4.02 15.37 12.37
N ALA A 348 -3.75 14.08 12.09
CA ALA A 348 -4.46 13.30 11.10
C ALA A 348 -5.50 12.37 11.71
N PRO A 349 -6.50 11.90 10.93
CA PRO A 349 -7.39 10.83 11.36
C PRO A 349 -6.63 9.55 11.74
N GLU A 350 -7.14 8.83 12.73
CA GLU A 350 -6.57 7.54 13.13
C GLU A 350 -6.60 6.49 12.02
N THR A 351 -7.55 6.62 11.10
CA THR A 351 -7.72 5.77 9.92
C THR A 351 -6.67 5.99 8.84
N SER A 352 -5.84 7.04 8.96
CA SER A 352 -4.77 7.31 8.00
C SER A 352 -3.60 6.35 8.17
N PHE A 353 -2.90 6.08 7.06
CA PHE A 353 -1.74 5.20 7.04
C PHE A 353 -0.79 5.58 5.91
N ALA A 354 0.42 5.05 5.93
CA ALA A 354 1.42 5.42 4.93
C ALA A 354 2.42 4.31 4.59
N ALA A 355 2.95 4.40 3.37
CA ALA A 355 4.23 3.81 2.99
C ALA A 355 5.33 4.84 3.24
N LEU A 356 6.36 4.47 4.00
CA LEU A 356 7.46 5.37 4.36
C LEU A 356 8.81 4.85 3.87
N GLY A 357 9.67 5.74 3.42
CA GLY A 357 11.02 5.44 2.98
C GLY A 357 12.05 6.48 3.46
N TYR A 358 13.32 6.08 3.46
CA TYR A 358 14.43 6.98 3.78
C TYR A 358 14.38 8.25 2.95
N GLY A 359 14.81 9.38 3.51
CA GLY A 359 14.69 10.68 2.86
C GLY A 359 13.29 11.27 2.92
N SER A 360 12.44 10.75 3.81
CA SER A 360 11.03 11.13 3.94
C SER A 360 10.23 10.92 2.64
N ASN A 361 10.61 9.89 1.86
CA ASN A 361 9.77 9.43 0.76
C ASN A 361 8.49 8.83 1.33
N THR A 362 7.34 9.34 0.93
CA THR A 362 6.07 8.98 1.59
C THR A 362 4.92 8.96 0.60
N ILE A 363 4.10 7.90 0.71
CA ILE A 363 2.75 7.85 0.18
C ILE A 363 1.82 7.82 1.39
N TRP A 364 1.20 8.93 1.72
CA TRP A 364 0.26 9.03 2.84
C TRP A 364 -1.17 9.01 2.33
N ILE A 365 -2.03 8.24 3.00
CA ILE A 365 -3.39 7.92 2.56
C ILE A 365 -4.36 8.20 3.70
N ASP A 366 -5.39 8.97 3.41
CA ASP A 366 -6.46 9.32 4.34
C ASP A 366 -7.82 8.97 3.72
N PRO A 367 -8.39 7.84 4.15
CA PRO A 367 -9.71 7.41 3.68
C PRO A 367 -10.85 8.32 4.10
N GLU A 368 -10.75 8.98 5.26
CA GLU A 368 -11.80 9.85 5.80
C GLU A 368 -12.00 11.09 4.92
N HIS A 369 -10.93 11.67 4.44
CA HIS A 369 -10.97 12.84 3.60
C HIS A 369 -10.84 12.56 2.10
N ASP A 370 -10.83 11.31 1.66
CA ASP A 370 -10.59 10.92 0.27
C ASP A 370 -9.34 11.59 -0.32
N LEU A 371 -8.21 11.39 0.37
CA LEU A 371 -6.98 12.14 0.16
C LEU A 371 -5.77 11.21 0.04
N VAL A 372 -4.93 11.47 -0.96
CA VAL A 372 -3.57 10.91 -1.06
C VAL A 372 -2.59 12.06 -1.16
N ILE A 373 -1.54 12.00 -0.35
CA ILE A 373 -0.43 12.93 -0.43
C ILE A 373 0.83 12.13 -0.68
N VAL A 374 1.57 12.50 -1.72
CA VAL A 374 2.91 11.97 -1.96
C VAL A 374 3.90 13.11 -1.82
N TRP A 375 4.96 12.88 -1.04
CA TRP A 375 6.07 13.81 -0.97
C TRP A 375 7.40 13.07 -0.89
N ARG A 376 8.43 13.71 -1.38
CA ARG A 376 9.77 13.14 -1.46
C ARG A 376 10.81 14.17 -1.04
N TRP A 377 11.90 13.67 -0.43
CA TRP A 377 13.06 14.46 -0.03
C TRP A 377 12.68 15.66 0.85
N HIS A 378 11.73 15.41 1.74
CA HIS A 378 11.22 16.41 2.67
C HIS A 378 11.97 16.33 4.01
N GLN A 379 12.25 17.49 4.63
CA GLN A 379 12.80 17.58 5.96
C GLN A 379 11.78 18.18 6.94
N GLY A 380 11.84 17.72 8.18
CA GLY A 380 10.98 18.18 9.24
C GLY A 380 9.85 17.19 9.55
N SER A 381 8.90 17.64 10.36
CA SER A 381 7.78 16.79 10.78
C SER A 381 6.81 16.55 9.63
N PRO A 382 6.57 15.29 9.23
CA PRO A 382 5.49 14.98 8.30
C PRO A 382 4.12 15.47 8.78
N ASP A 383 3.86 15.41 10.09
CA ASP A 383 2.60 15.86 10.69
C ASP A 383 2.32 17.35 10.44
N GLU A 384 3.34 18.19 10.45
CA GLU A 384 3.16 19.62 10.18
C GLU A 384 2.72 19.90 8.73
N LEU A 385 3.23 19.13 7.75
CA LEU A 385 2.75 19.23 6.37
C LEU A 385 1.32 18.72 6.24
N ILE A 386 1.04 17.57 6.84
CA ILE A 386 -0.31 16.96 6.86
C ILE A 386 -1.30 17.94 7.50
N LYS A 387 -1.00 18.47 8.67
CA LYS A 387 -1.82 19.47 9.39
C LYS A 387 -2.20 20.64 8.50
N ARG A 388 -1.23 21.23 7.79
CA ARG A 388 -1.47 22.35 6.88
C ARG A 388 -2.36 22.00 5.71
N ILE A 389 -2.19 20.80 5.14
CA ILE A 389 -3.03 20.34 4.03
C ILE A 389 -4.46 20.03 4.52
N LEU A 390 -4.59 19.39 5.70
CA LEU A 390 -5.90 19.12 6.29
C LEU A 390 -6.64 20.39 6.69
N ALA A 391 -5.94 21.41 7.16
CA ALA A 391 -6.54 22.72 7.47
C ALA A 391 -7.16 23.41 6.24
N ALA A 392 -6.73 23.06 5.03
CA ALA A 392 -7.34 23.56 3.81
C ALA A 392 -8.66 22.84 3.46
N ILE A 393 -9.02 21.74 4.12
CA ILE A 393 -10.28 21.02 3.86
C ILE A 393 -11.42 21.78 4.54
N LYS A 394 -12.40 22.20 3.75
CA LYS A 394 -13.60 22.89 4.26
C LYS A 394 -14.53 21.88 4.95
N PRO A 395 -15.10 22.20 6.12
CA PRO A 395 -16.14 21.36 6.73
C PRO A 395 -17.29 21.13 5.73
N THR A 396 -17.78 19.90 5.69
CA THR A 396 -19.00 19.59 4.91
C THR A 396 -20.21 20.18 5.62
N GLU A 397 -21.18 20.71 4.85
CA GLU A 397 -22.41 21.31 5.42
C GLU A 397 -23.22 20.34 6.33
N ALA A 398 -22.93 19.03 6.26
CA ALA A 398 -23.52 18.01 7.12
C ALA A 398 -22.95 17.92 8.55
N SER A 399 -21.91 18.70 8.86
CA SER A 399 -21.25 18.76 10.19
C SER A 399 -21.53 20.07 10.93
N ARG A 400 -22.52 20.84 10.51
CA ARG A 400 -23.05 22.02 11.20
C ARG A 400 -24.38 21.75 11.89
#